data_32b31bc714ab83be27de2467b446c266
#
_entry.id   32b31bc714ab83be27de2467b446c266
#
_cell.length_a   1.000
_cell.length_b   1.000
_cell.length_c   1.000
_cell.angle_alpha   90.00
_cell.angle_beta   90.00
_cell.angle_gamma   90.00
#
_symmetry.space_group_name_H-M   'P 1'
#
loop_
_entity.id
_entity.type
_entity.pdbx_description
1 polymer ?
#
loop_
_entity_poly.entity_id
_entity_poly.type
_entity_poly.pdbx_seq_one_letter_code
_entity_poly.pdbx_strand_id
1 'polypeptide(L)'
;MLTYTGAALLDEKAPERCVWFRAATRAKDRHGTIIEPAGIDLRYHRQNPVFIWSHAPGRSDVTQEVCSPEVAIGRVVEYKQTRDALDVLVEFDTDPMADLCYRKVQRGFLNAVSIGAVLYGNATLDVDGAEVPYYPRSELWE
;
A
#
# COMPACT_ATOMS: atom_id res chain seq x y z
N MET A 1 -2.21 -7.93 -11.23
CA MET A 1 -1.77 -7.02 -10.17
C MET A 1 -1.66 -7.80 -8.88
N LEU A 2 -0.55 -7.67 -8.20
CA LEU A 2 -0.34 -8.30 -6.90
C LEU A 2 -0.40 -7.24 -5.80
N THR A 3 -0.81 -7.66 -4.63
CA THR A 3 -0.94 -6.78 -3.47
C THR A 3 -0.09 -7.30 -2.31
N TYR A 4 0.46 -6.38 -1.56
CA TYR A 4 1.19 -6.66 -0.33
C TYR A 4 0.49 -6.01 0.84
N THR A 5 0.42 -6.71 1.97
CA THR A 5 -0.19 -6.18 3.19
C THR A 5 0.89 -5.75 4.18
N GLY A 6 0.86 -4.50 4.56
CA GLY A 6 1.75 -3.91 5.54
C GLY A 6 1.04 -3.59 6.86
N ALA A 7 1.73 -2.90 7.76
CA ALA A 7 1.25 -2.60 9.10
C ALA A 7 1.19 -1.10 9.38
N ALA A 8 0.23 -0.69 10.19
CA ALA A 8 0.20 0.66 10.76
C ALA A 8 1.33 0.81 11.79
N LEU A 9 2.04 1.92 11.69
CA LEU A 9 3.13 2.32 12.60
C LEU A 9 2.65 3.57 13.36
N LEU A 10 2.03 3.36 14.51
CA LEU A 10 1.54 4.48 15.30
C LEU A 10 2.74 5.24 15.88
N ASP A 11 2.87 6.50 15.48
CA ASP A 11 3.91 7.42 15.93
C ASP A 11 3.25 8.66 16.50
N GLU A 12 3.44 8.91 17.80
CA GLU A 12 2.91 10.09 18.48
C GLU A 12 3.46 11.42 17.94
N LYS A 13 4.56 11.36 17.18
CA LYS A 13 5.18 12.53 16.53
C LYS A 13 4.62 12.81 15.14
N ALA A 14 3.80 11.93 14.59
CA ALA A 14 3.16 12.18 13.31
C ALA A 14 2.22 13.40 13.41
N PRO A 15 2.11 14.20 12.34
CA PRO A 15 1.14 15.29 12.31
C PRO A 15 -0.30 14.79 12.56
N GLU A 16 -1.17 15.69 13.02
CA GLU A 16 -2.58 15.38 13.21
C GLU A 16 -3.19 14.77 11.94
N ARG A 17 -4.00 13.74 12.10
CA ARG A 17 -4.63 12.95 11.03
C ARG A 17 -3.66 12.19 10.13
N CYS A 18 -2.39 12.13 10.47
CA CYS A 18 -1.38 11.40 9.73
C CYS A 18 -0.96 10.12 10.44
N VAL A 19 -0.80 9.05 9.66
CA VAL A 19 -0.33 7.76 10.15
C VAL A 19 0.73 7.21 9.21
N TRP A 20 1.83 6.73 9.76
CA TRP A 20 2.81 5.96 9.04
C TRP A 20 2.33 4.52 8.86
N PHE A 21 2.46 4.02 7.65
CA PHE A 21 2.23 2.61 7.35
C PHE A 21 3.46 2.00 6.69
N ARG A 22 3.81 0.80 7.08
CA ARG A 22 4.74 -0.03 6.34
C ARG A 22 4.01 -0.70 5.19
N ALA A 23 4.14 -0.15 3.99
CA ALA A 23 3.36 -0.56 2.83
C ALA A 23 3.94 -1.78 2.11
N ALA A 24 5.26 -1.95 2.10
CA ALA A 24 5.92 -3.09 1.50
C ALA A 24 7.19 -3.47 2.24
N THR A 25 7.55 -4.74 2.22
CA THR A 25 8.83 -5.27 2.73
C THR A 25 9.38 -6.30 1.75
N ARG A 26 10.61 -6.76 1.99
CA ARG A 26 11.23 -7.85 1.22
C ARG A 26 10.72 -9.25 1.60
N ALA A 27 9.86 -9.35 2.60
CA ALA A 27 9.28 -10.63 2.98
C ALA A 27 8.38 -11.20 1.86
N LYS A 28 8.32 -12.53 1.79
CA LYS A 28 7.38 -13.21 0.90
C LYS A 28 5.95 -12.85 1.33
N ASP A 29 5.17 -12.34 0.39
CA ASP A 29 3.78 -11.96 0.63
C ASP A 29 2.83 -13.16 0.66
N ARG A 30 1.54 -12.90 0.92
CA ARG A 30 0.52 -13.96 0.96
C ARG A 30 0.26 -14.62 -0.39
N HIS A 31 0.68 -14.02 -1.49
CA HIS A 31 0.61 -14.60 -2.84
C HIS A 31 1.81 -15.49 -3.13
N GLY A 32 2.74 -15.60 -2.19
CA GLY A 32 3.96 -16.37 -2.35
C GLY A 32 5.02 -15.67 -3.19
N THR A 33 4.98 -14.34 -3.29
CA THR A 33 5.91 -13.55 -4.11
C THR A 33 6.73 -12.59 -3.26
N ILE A 34 7.85 -12.14 -3.83
CA ILE A 34 8.69 -11.09 -3.24
C ILE A 34 8.71 -9.91 -4.19
N ILE A 35 8.32 -8.75 -3.68
CA ILE A 35 8.42 -7.46 -4.38
C ILE A 35 9.56 -6.69 -3.75
N GLU A 36 10.54 -6.28 -4.56
CA GLU A 36 11.69 -5.50 -4.09
C GLU A 36 11.24 -4.08 -3.74
N PRO A 37 11.30 -3.66 -2.46
CA PRO A 37 10.84 -2.32 -2.08
C PRO A 37 11.60 -1.20 -2.77
N ALA A 38 12.91 -1.34 -2.93
CA ALA A 38 13.74 -0.35 -3.62
C ALA A 38 13.44 -0.24 -5.12
N GLY A 39 12.80 -1.26 -5.70
CA GLY A 39 12.42 -1.29 -7.12
C GLY A 39 11.00 -0.79 -7.39
N ILE A 40 10.28 -0.32 -6.39
CA ILE A 40 8.93 0.24 -6.57
C ILE A 40 9.06 1.66 -7.14
N ASP A 41 8.55 1.86 -8.35
CA ASP A 41 8.51 3.18 -8.97
C ASP A 41 7.34 3.99 -8.39
N LEU A 42 7.66 5.12 -7.79
CA LEU A 42 6.70 5.99 -7.11
C LEU A 42 6.26 7.18 -7.97
N ARG A 43 6.85 7.37 -9.15
CA ARG A 43 6.68 8.61 -9.94
C ARG A 43 5.23 8.90 -10.29
N TYR A 44 4.49 7.89 -10.68
CA TYR A 44 3.08 8.05 -11.05
C TYR A 44 2.19 8.23 -9.83
N HIS A 45 2.40 7.44 -8.79
CA HIS A 45 1.64 7.59 -7.56
C HIS A 45 1.82 8.96 -6.91
N ARG A 46 3.02 9.54 -7.00
CA ARG A 46 3.29 10.90 -6.49
C ARG A 46 2.48 12.00 -7.18
N GLN A 47 2.03 11.77 -8.42
CA GLN A 47 1.20 12.75 -9.15
C GLN A 47 -0.25 12.73 -8.67
N ASN A 48 -0.72 11.60 -8.19
CA ASN A 48 -2.04 11.42 -7.60
C ASN A 48 -1.95 10.42 -6.44
N PRO A 49 -1.44 10.85 -5.29
CA PRO A 49 -1.02 9.98 -4.20
C PRO A 49 -2.20 9.48 -3.35
N VAL A 50 -3.18 8.89 -3.99
CA VAL A 50 -4.41 8.42 -3.35
C VAL A 50 -4.14 7.29 -2.37
N PHE A 51 -4.86 7.33 -1.26
CA PHE A 51 -4.98 6.24 -0.30
C PHE A 51 -6.46 5.87 -0.21
N ILE A 52 -6.79 4.65 -0.63
CA ILE A 52 -8.17 4.26 -0.88
C ILE A 52 -8.63 3.16 0.06
N TRP A 53 -9.91 3.21 0.39
CA TRP A 53 -10.57 2.14 1.12
C TRP A 53 -10.75 0.94 0.21
N SER A 54 -10.20 -0.19 0.62
CA SER A 54 -10.18 -1.40 -0.20
C SER A 54 -9.50 -1.16 -1.55
N HIS A 55 -9.15 -2.17 -2.29
CA HIS A 55 -8.67 -1.98 -3.67
C HIS A 55 -9.87 -1.58 -4.54
N ALA A 56 -10.08 -0.28 -4.68
CA ALA A 56 -11.28 0.30 -5.26
C ALA A 56 -11.81 -0.48 -6.49
N PRO A 57 -13.11 -0.71 -6.56
CA PRO A 57 -13.73 -1.35 -7.72
C PRO A 57 -13.47 -0.49 -8.97
N GLY A 58 -13.03 -1.02 -9.99
CA GLY A 58 -12.61 -0.36 -11.22
C GLY A 58 -11.50 -1.13 -11.89
N ARG A 59 -11.01 -2.15 -11.20
CA ARG A 59 -9.97 -3.04 -11.70
C ARG A 59 -10.37 -4.49 -11.78
N SER A 60 -11.55 -4.88 -11.32
CA SER A 60 -12.07 -6.20 -11.58
C SER A 60 -13.08 -6.11 -12.71
N ASP A 61 -12.85 -6.86 -13.75
CA ASP A 61 -13.78 -7.04 -14.86
C ASP A 61 -15.10 -7.70 -14.43
N VAL A 62 -15.25 -7.99 -13.16
CA VAL A 62 -16.30 -8.84 -12.60
C VAL A 62 -17.34 -8.06 -11.81
N THR A 63 -17.02 -6.87 -11.30
CA THR A 63 -17.99 -6.06 -10.58
C THR A 63 -18.03 -4.66 -11.14
N GLN A 64 -19.12 -4.29 -11.77
CA GLN A 64 -19.44 -2.90 -12.11
C GLN A 64 -19.92 -2.14 -10.86
N GLU A 65 -19.18 -2.23 -9.77
CA GLU A 65 -19.48 -1.39 -8.62
C GLU A 65 -19.10 0.05 -8.94
N VAL A 66 -20.03 0.95 -8.71
CA VAL A 66 -19.80 2.39 -8.90
C VAL A 66 -18.78 2.84 -7.87
N CYS A 67 -17.61 3.27 -8.35
CA CYS A 67 -16.59 3.86 -7.50
C CYS A 67 -17.07 5.24 -7.05
N SER A 68 -17.24 5.43 -5.75
CA SER A 68 -17.59 6.71 -5.15
C SER A 68 -16.32 7.48 -4.74
N PRO A 69 -16.31 8.83 -4.83
CA PRO A 69 -15.19 9.64 -4.35
C PRO A 69 -14.83 9.40 -2.89
N GLU A 70 -15.79 8.94 -2.09
CA GLU A 70 -15.61 8.63 -0.66
C GLU A 70 -14.60 7.51 -0.40
N VAL A 71 -14.30 6.66 -1.39
CA VAL A 71 -13.29 5.61 -1.25
C VAL A 71 -11.87 6.17 -1.16
N ALA A 72 -11.62 7.38 -1.65
CA ALA A 72 -10.39 8.11 -1.45
C ALA A 72 -10.38 8.69 -0.02
N ILE A 73 -9.94 7.89 0.94
CA ILE A 73 -10.00 8.23 2.37
C ILE A 73 -8.79 9.03 2.85
N GLY A 74 -7.80 9.21 2.01
CA GLY A 74 -6.61 9.96 2.35
C GLY A 74 -5.64 10.08 1.17
N ARG A 75 -4.48 10.65 1.47
CA ARG A 75 -3.38 10.78 0.51
C ARG A 75 -2.04 10.51 1.17
N VAL A 76 -1.12 10.01 0.40
CA VAL A 76 0.26 9.85 0.86
C VAL A 76 0.98 11.19 0.75
N VAL A 77 1.51 11.68 1.86
CA VAL A 77 2.21 12.97 1.94
C VAL A 77 3.74 12.80 2.05
N GLU A 78 4.20 11.63 2.45
CA GLU A 78 5.63 11.32 2.52
C GLU A 78 5.88 9.85 2.24
N TYR A 79 7.02 9.55 1.61
CA TYR A 79 7.50 8.19 1.32
C TYR A 79 8.89 8.02 1.91
N LYS A 80 9.12 6.91 2.60
CA LYS A 80 10.46 6.45 2.99
C LYS A 80 10.73 5.12 2.30
N GLN A 81 11.51 5.17 1.25
CA GLN A 81 11.87 3.99 0.47
C GLN A 81 13.31 3.60 0.76
N THR A 82 13.47 2.39 1.25
CA THR A 82 14.76 1.78 1.54
C THR A 82 14.90 0.46 0.82
N ARG A 83 16.04 -0.20 0.95
CA ARG A 83 16.23 -1.56 0.47
C ARG A 83 15.24 -2.54 1.11
N ASP A 84 14.90 -2.34 2.36
CA ASP A 84 14.16 -3.32 3.16
C ASP A 84 12.66 -3.05 3.21
N ALA A 85 12.24 -1.80 3.01
CA ALA A 85 10.84 -1.43 3.15
C ALA A 85 10.47 -0.18 2.34
N LEU A 86 9.18 -0.07 2.03
CA LEU A 86 8.52 1.16 1.66
C LEU A 86 7.56 1.54 2.80
N ASP A 87 7.84 2.65 3.46
CA ASP A 87 6.93 3.26 4.43
C ASP A 87 6.29 4.51 3.82
N VAL A 88 5.02 4.72 4.12
CA VAL A 88 4.25 5.86 3.63
C VAL A 88 3.58 6.60 4.78
N LEU A 89 3.61 7.93 4.76
CA LEU A 89 2.84 8.77 5.67
C LEU A 89 1.53 9.15 4.98
N VAL A 90 0.43 8.71 5.56
CA VAL A 90 -0.91 8.96 5.03
C VAL A 90 -1.60 10.04 5.87
N GLU A 91 -2.05 11.09 5.20
CA GLU A 91 -2.98 12.07 5.76
C GLU A 91 -4.41 11.63 5.42
N PHE A 92 -5.21 11.41 6.45
CA PHE A 92 -6.63 11.06 6.29
C PHE A 92 -7.48 12.29 6.04
N ASP A 93 -8.43 12.20 5.11
CA ASP A 93 -9.41 13.24 4.87
C ASP A 93 -10.41 13.34 6.04
N THR A 94 -11.23 14.38 6.02
CA THR A 94 -12.17 14.71 7.10
C THR A 94 -13.62 14.32 6.81
N ASP A 95 -13.90 13.80 5.62
CA ASP A 95 -15.23 13.30 5.30
C ASP A 95 -15.61 12.10 6.19
N PRO A 96 -16.91 11.77 6.35
CA PRO A 96 -17.36 10.77 7.32
C PRO A 96 -16.70 9.40 7.17
N MET A 97 -16.49 8.92 5.96
CA MET A 97 -15.88 7.62 5.73
C MET A 97 -14.38 7.63 6.08
N ALA A 98 -13.66 8.65 5.66
CA ALA A 98 -12.24 8.82 5.99
C ALA A 98 -12.03 8.98 7.49
N ASP A 99 -12.86 9.78 8.15
CA ASP A 99 -12.80 9.97 9.59
C ASP A 99 -13.10 8.68 10.36
N LEU A 100 -14.06 7.91 9.92
CA LEU A 100 -14.34 6.59 10.50
C LEU A 100 -13.11 5.67 10.38
N CYS A 101 -12.49 5.60 9.21
CA CYS A 101 -11.28 4.81 8.99
C CYS A 101 -10.13 5.29 9.88
N TYR A 102 -9.89 6.60 9.93
CA TYR A 102 -8.85 7.18 10.78
C TYR A 102 -9.04 6.82 12.25
N ARG A 103 -10.24 6.97 12.78
CA ARG A 103 -10.54 6.62 14.18
C ARG A 103 -10.36 5.13 14.45
N LYS A 104 -10.69 4.27 13.49
CA LYS A 104 -10.47 2.82 13.60
C LYS A 104 -8.98 2.46 13.60
N VAL A 105 -8.17 3.16 12.80
CA VAL A 105 -6.71 3.01 12.83
C VAL A 105 -6.15 3.43 14.17
N GLN A 106 -6.56 4.57 14.69
CA GLN A 106 -6.11 5.09 15.99
C GLN A 106 -6.43 4.13 17.15
N ARG A 107 -7.54 3.43 17.07
CA ARG A 107 -7.96 2.45 18.08
C ARG A 107 -7.44 1.03 17.83
N GLY A 108 -6.69 0.81 16.76
CA GLY A 108 -6.12 -0.49 16.43
C GLY A 108 -7.09 -1.48 15.78
N PHE A 109 -8.29 -1.08 15.36
CA PHE A 109 -9.23 -1.95 14.63
C PHE A 109 -8.87 -2.11 13.15
N LEU A 110 -8.21 -1.12 12.55
CA LEU A 110 -7.62 -1.18 11.23
C LEU A 110 -6.12 -0.94 11.39
N ASN A 111 -5.30 -1.91 11.05
CA ASN A 111 -3.87 -1.86 11.35
C ASN A 111 -2.98 -2.30 10.19
N ALA A 112 -3.54 -2.52 9.02
CA ALA A 112 -2.78 -2.97 7.86
C ALA A 112 -3.20 -2.25 6.59
N VAL A 113 -2.25 -2.11 5.68
CA VAL A 113 -2.45 -1.58 4.33
C VAL A 113 -1.97 -2.58 3.30
N SER A 114 -2.36 -2.37 2.06
CA SER A 114 -1.94 -3.18 0.93
C SER A 114 -1.59 -2.25 -0.23
N ILE A 115 -0.58 -2.60 -1.00
CA ILE A 115 -0.27 -1.86 -2.22
C ILE A 115 -0.96 -2.48 -3.43
N GLY A 116 -1.39 -1.65 -4.36
CA GLY A 116 -1.71 -2.05 -5.72
C GLY A 116 -0.57 -1.63 -6.65
N ALA A 117 0.05 -2.60 -7.31
CA ALA A 117 1.20 -2.35 -8.15
C ALA A 117 1.17 -3.16 -9.44
N VAL A 118 1.75 -2.60 -10.49
CA VAL A 118 2.09 -3.35 -11.71
C VAL A 118 3.48 -3.92 -11.54
N LEU A 119 3.62 -5.21 -11.80
CA LEU A 119 4.87 -5.95 -11.64
C LEU A 119 5.54 -6.16 -12.98
N TYR A 120 6.85 -6.01 -13.02
CA TYR A 120 7.64 -6.16 -14.23
C TYR A 120 8.68 -7.26 -14.06
N GLY A 121 8.83 -8.07 -15.12
CA GLY A 121 9.82 -9.13 -15.20
C GLY A 121 9.35 -10.47 -14.63
N ASN A 122 10.15 -11.48 -14.90
CA ASN A 122 10.02 -12.85 -14.38
C ASN A 122 11.37 -13.27 -13.83
N ALA A 123 11.56 -13.07 -12.55
CA ALA A 123 12.73 -13.56 -11.83
C ALA A 123 12.30 -14.49 -10.70
N THR A 124 13.23 -15.26 -10.19
CA THR A 124 13.04 -16.09 -9.00
C THR A 124 14.19 -15.87 -8.04
N LEU A 125 13.90 -16.01 -6.76
CA LEU A 125 14.90 -16.11 -5.71
C LEU A 125 14.78 -17.45 -5.02
N ASP A 126 15.94 -18.04 -4.68
CA ASP A 126 15.97 -19.19 -3.78
C ASP A 126 15.75 -18.70 -2.34
N VAL A 127 14.72 -19.21 -1.71
CA VAL A 127 14.41 -18.97 -0.30
C VAL A 127 14.27 -20.32 0.38
N ASP A 128 15.26 -20.67 1.18
CA ASP A 128 15.31 -21.94 1.93
C ASP A 128 15.15 -23.19 1.03
N GLY A 129 15.75 -23.17 -0.16
CA GLY A 129 15.71 -24.27 -1.12
C GLY A 129 14.46 -24.28 -2.02
N ALA A 130 13.61 -23.28 -1.96
CA ALA A 130 12.45 -23.13 -2.83
C ALA A 130 12.59 -21.90 -3.74
N GLU A 131 12.26 -22.04 -5.01
CA GLU A 131 12.17 -20.91 -5.93
C GLU A 131 10.92 -20.10 -5.65
N VAL A 132 11.11 -18.81 -5.35
CA VAL A 132 10.02 -17.87 -5.08
C VAL A 132 9.99 -16.82 -6.19
N PRO A 133 8.83 -16.56 -6.81
CA PRO A 133 8.69 -15.47 -7.76
C PRO A 133 9.15 -14.13 -7.15
N TYR A 134 10.02 -13.43 -7.86
CA TYR A 134 10.64 -12.21 -7.42
C TYR A 134 10.48 -11.11 -8.47
N TYR A 135 10.05 -9.96 -8.01
CA TYR A 135 9.83 -8.80 -8.86
C TYR A 135 10.77 -7.66 -8.45
N PRO A 136 11.90 -7.50 -9.16
CA PRO A 136 12.87 -6.45 -8.84
C PRO A 136 12.36 -5.05 -9.16
N ARG A 137 11.36 -4.95 -10.04
CA ARG A 137 10.75 -3.67 -10.44
C ARG A 137 9.24 -3.75 -10.46
N SER A 138 8.61 -2.70 -9.96
CA SER A 138 7.17 -2.54 -10.00
C SER A 138 6.82 -1.04 -10.05
N GLU A 139 5.57 -0.74 -10.33
CA GLU A 139 5.03 0.61 -10.35
C GLU A 139 3.87 0.69 -9.38
N LEU A 140 3.95 1.60 -8.41
CA LEU A 140 2.89 1.81 -7.42
C LEU A 140 1.72 2.56 -8.07
N TRP A 141 0.52 2.04 -7.86
CA TRP A 141 -0.72 2.64 -8.34
C TRP A 141 -1.63 3.12 -7.21
N GLU A 142 -1.67 2.40 -6.08
CA GLU A 142 -2.52 2.71 -4.92
C GLU A 142 -1.96 2.12 -3.63
#